data_0a1c054104004ddecce000265565523b
#
_entry.id   0a1c054104004ddecce000265565523b
#
_cell.length_a   1.000
_cell.length_b   1.000
_cell.length_c   1.000
_cell.angle_alpha   90.00
_cell.angle_beta   90.00
_cell.angle_gamma   90.00
#
_symmetry.space_group_name_H-M   'P 1'
#
loop_
_entity.id
_entity.type
_entity.pdbx_description
1 polymer ?
#
loop_
_entity_poly.entity_id
_entity_poly.type
_entity_poly.pdbx_seq_one_letter_code
_entity_poly.pdbx_strand_id
1 'polypeptide(L)'
;IQLQPGQIADFARDAEPLYRRLAKSLSRGLLVTCDYGFETAALFDPRVRFHGTLACHRRHAVHRDPFRNIGTQDLAAHVDFGLLVRVGEEEGLRTLAFTRQAPWLLACQIGEELVLADDRTRRETAMLLDGEGMGETIRVLVQAREIDDQELFAPEFRELFAASRIAAVSPT
;
A
#
# COMPACT_ATOMS: atom_id res chain seq x y z
N ILE A 1 -17.69 -5.82 -6.03
CA ILE A 1 -17.45 -6.64 -4.82
C ILE A 1 -18.75 -7.27 -4.43
N GLN A 2 -18.75 -8.59 -4.20
CA GLN A 2 -19.91 -9.30 -3.69
C GLN A 2 -19.58 -9.78 -2.26
N LEU A 3 -20.23 -9.19 -1.27
CA LEU A 3 -20.09 -9.58 0.13
C LEU A 3 -20.99 -10.76 0.47
N GLN A 4 -20.58 -11.60 1.42
CA GLN A 4 -21.39 -12.68 1.95
C GLN A 4 -22.37 -12.17 3.05
N PRO A 5 -23.50 -12.84 3.27
CA PRO A 5 -24.39 -12.48 4.38
C PRO A 5 -23.65 -12.49 5.72
N GLY A 6 -23.74 -11.38 6.47
CA GLY A 6 -23.08 -11.19 7.76
C GLY A 6 -21.62 -10.77 7.69
N GLN A 7 -21.01 -10.66 6.51
CA GLN A 7 -19.66 -10.13 6.35
C GLN A 7 -19.64 -8.63 6.66
N ILE A 8 -18.62 -8.20 7.42
CA ILE A 8 -18.33 -6.79 7.70
C ILE A 8 -17.26 -6.32 6.72
N ALA A 9 -17.46 -5.15 6.13
CA ALA A 9 -16.49 -4.52 5.23
C ALA A 9 -16.32 -3.05 5.59
N ASP A 10 -15.06 -2.61 5.61
CA ASP A 10 -14.69 -1.22 5.90
C ASP A 10 -14.51 -0.47 4.57
N PHE A 11 -15.16 0.68 4.42
CA PHE A 11 -15.07 1.50 3.22
C PHE A 11 -14.64 2.93 3.57
N ALA A 12 -13.47 3.33 3.07
CA ALA A 12 -12.99 4.70 3.16
C ALA A 12 -13.65 5.56 2.07
N ARG A 13 -14.81 6.15 2.37
CA ARG A 13 -15.64 6.92 1.41
C ARG A 13 -14.89 8.04 0.71
N ASP A 14 -13.94 8.67 1.39
CA ASP A 14 -13.18 9.80 0.88
C ASP A 14 -11.86 9.39 0.19
N ALA A 15 -11.50 8.11 0.20
CA ALA A 15 -10.26 7.63 -0.41
C ALA A 15 -10.25 7.88 -1.93
N GLU A 16 -11.31 7.50 -2.65
CA GLU A 16 -11.42 7.74 -4.09
C GLU A 16 -11.34 9.23 -4.45
N PRO A 17 -12.19 10.14 -3.92
CA PRO A 17 -12.11 11.56 -4.28
C PRO A 17 -10.77 12.20 -3.86
N LEU A 18 -10.17 11.78 -2.76
CA LEU A 18 -8.84 12.24 -2.36
C LEU A 18 -7.78 11.80 -3.37
N TYR A 19 -7.74 10.51 -3.69
CA TYR A 19 -6.73 9.96 -4.60
C TYR A 19 -6.84 10.55 -6.01
N ARG A 20 -8.07 10.76 -6.49
CA ARG A 20 -8.37 11.43 -7.76
C ARG A 20 -7.82 12.86 -7.80
N ARG A 21 -7.94 13.62 -6.71
CA ARG A 21 -7.34 14.96 -6.59
C ARG A 21 -5.82 14.91 -6.61
N LEU A 22 -5.21 13.96 -5.89
CA LEU A 22 -3.75 13.77 -5.90
C LEU A 22 -3.24 13.42 -7.31
N ALA A 23 -3.89 12.48 -7.98
CA ALA A 23 -3.54 12.10 -9.34
C ALA A 23 -3.63 13.29 -10.32
N LYS A 24 -4.68 14.11 -10.22
CA LYS A 24 -4.85 15.32 -11.06
C LYS A 24 -3.84 16.41 -10.77
N SER A 25 -3.33 16.51 -9.54
CA SER A 25 -2.34 17.54 -9.19
C SER A 25 -0.94 17.24 -9.73
N LEU A 26 -0.69 16.00 -10.13
CA LEU A 26 0.59 15.58 -10.67
C LEU A 26 0.65 15.82 -12.18
N SER A 27 1.44 16.80 -12.63
CA SER A 27 1.68 17.05 -14.06
C SER A 27 2.72 16.10 -14.65
N ARG A 28 3.82 15.84 -13.93
CA ARG A 28 4.86 14.86 -14.26
C ARG A 28 5.48 14.37 -12.94
N GLY A 29 5.75 13.07 -12.83
CA GLY A 29 6.41 12.51 -11.65
C GLY A 29 5.78 11.20 -11.19
N LEU A 30 5.99 10.90 -9.90
CA LEU A 30 5.50 9.71 -9.22
C LEU A 30 4.48 10.06 -8.14
N LEU A 31 3.45 9.24 -8.03
CA LEU A 31 2.57 9.15 -6.88
C LEU A 31 2.90 7.84 -6.17
N VAL A 32 3.51 7.93 -4.99
CA VAL A 32 3.90 6.77 -4.17
C VAL A 32 2.99 6.72 -2.96
N THR A 33 2.33 5.58 -2.76
CA THR A 33 1.43 5.33 -1.62
C THR A 33 1.97 4.15 -0.83
N CYS A 34 2.27 4.38 0.44
CA CYS A 34 2.76 3.36 1.37
C CYS A 34 1.78 3.25 2.54
N ASP A 35 1.16 2.09 2.73
CA ASP A 35 0.22 1.85 3.83
C ASP A 35 -0.04 0.35 4.02
N TYR A 36 -0.76 0.01 5.09
CA TYR A 36 -1.33 -1.32 5.29
C TYR A 36 -2.54 -1.51 4.38
N GLY A 37 -2.56 -2.58 3.62
CA GLY A 37 -3.68 -2.85 2.74
C GLY A 37 -3.46 -4.00 1.78
N PHE A 38 -4.44 -4.18 0.88
CA PHE A 38 -4.47 -5.29 -0.06
C PHE A 38 -5.12 -4.86 -1.37
N GLU A 39 -4.97 -5.68 -2.40
CA GLU A 39 -5.84 -5.61 -3.57
C GLU A 39 -7.30 -5.84 -3.17
N THR A 40 -8.23 -5.25 -3.89
CA THR A 40 -9.67 -5.31 -3.61
C THR A 40 -10.16 -6.73 -3.33
N ALA A 41 -9.81 -7.71 -4.18
CA ALA A 41 -10.25 -9.09 -4.00
C ALA A 41 -9.73 -9.71 -2.71
N ALA A 42 -8.47 -9.46 -2.36
CA ALA A 42 -7.86 -9.95 -1.13
C ALA A 42 -8.39 -9.21 0.11
N LEU A 43 -8.65 -7.89 0.00
CA LEU A 43 -9.18 -7.09 1.10
C LEU A 43 -10.56 -7.57 1.55
N PHE A 44 -11.41 -7.94 0.60
CA PHE A 44 -12.79 -8.37 0.86
C PHE A 44 -12.99 -9.89 0.83
N ASP A 45 -11.91 -10.69 0.87
CA ASP A 45 -12.00 -12.14 0.91
C ASP A 45 -12.64 -12.62 2.24
N PRO A 46 -13.87 -13.16 2.21
CA PRO A 46 -14.57 -13.59 3.43
C PRO A 46 -13.88 -14.73 4.17
N ARG A 47 -13.06 -15.53 3.51
CA ARG A 47 -12.32 -16.63 4.14
C ARG A 47 -11.27 -16.14 5.13
N VAL A 48 -10.76 -14.93 4.92
CA VAL A 48 -9.66 -14.35 5.72
C VAL A 48 -10.12 -13.12 6.48
N ARG A 49 -11.04 -12.31 5.92
CA ARG A 49 -11.45 -11.00 6.47
C ARG A 49 -12.96 -10.87 6.58
N PHE A 50 -13.61 -11.90 7.15
CA PHE A 50 -15.07 -11.89 7.35
C PHE A 50 -15.56 -10.74 8.25
N HIS A 51 -14.71 -10.30 9.20
CA HIS A 51 -15.03 -9.24 10.16
C HIS A 51 -14.39 -7.88 9.84
N GLY A 52 -14.01 -7.65 8.57
CA GLY A 52 -13.34 -6.43 8.15
C GLY A 52 -11.91 -6.30 8.68
N THR A 53 -11.35 -5.11 8.57
CA THR A 53 -9.97 -4.79 8.95
C THR A 53 -9.87 -3.70 10.02
N LEU A 54 -11.00 -3.08 10.42
CA LEU A 54 -11.01 -2.00 11.41
C LEU A 54 -10.34 -2.45 12.71
N ALA A 55 -9.36 -1.68 13.13
CA ALA A 55 -8.63 -1.83 14.38
C ALA A 55 -8.63 -0.52 15.15
N CYS A 56 -8.84 -0.62 16.46
CA CYS A 56 -8.82 0.51 17.39
C CYS A 56 -7.62 0.36 18.29
N HIS A 57 -6.70 1.31 18.28
CA HIS A 57 -5.45 1.28 19.02
C HIS A 57 -5.51 2.25 20.20
N ARG A 58 -5.22 1.77 21.40
CA ARG A 58 -5.12 2.59 22.60
C ARG A 58 -4.13 2.01 23.59
N ARG A 59 -3.09 2.77 23.99
CA ARG A 59 -2.09 2.38 24.99
C ARG A 59 -1.56 0.95 24.80
N HIS A 60 -1.11 0.65 23.57
CA HIS A 60 -0.60 -0.67 23.14
C HIS A 60 -1.63 -1.82 23.16
N ALA A 61 -2.91 -1.53 23.38
CA ALA A 61 -3.99 -2.50 23.24
C ALA A 61 -4.74 -2.28 21.93
N VAL A 62 -5.14 -3.39 21.30
CA VAL A 62 -5.91 -3.38 20.05
C VAL A 62 -7.27 -4.03 20.30
N HIS A 63 -8.33 -3.42 19.78
CA HIS A 63 -9.69 -3.97 19.78
C HIS A 63 -10.46 -3.54 18.54
N ARG A 64 -11.69 -4.04 18.35
CA ARG A 64 -12.51 -3.77 17.14
C ARG A 64 -13.77 -2.95 17.41
N ASP A 65 -13.93 -2.38 18.59
CA ASP A 65 -15.10 -1.57 18.91
C ASP A 65 -14.78 -0.07 18.78
N PRO A 66 -15.20 0.59 17.67
CA PRO A 66 -14.91 2.00 17.44
C PRO A 66 -15.63 2.94 18.42
N PHE A 67 -16.70 2.46 19.07
CA PHE A 67 -17.48 3.25 20.02
C PHE A 67 -16.95 3.18 21.46
N ARG A 68 -16.01 2.28 21.72
CA ARG A 68 -15.29 2.23 22.99
C ARG A 68 -14.18 3.29 23.00
N ASN A 69 -14.10 4.10 24.07
CA ASN A 69 -13.06 5.13 24.23
C ASN A 69 -13.05 6.23 23.14
N ILE A 70 -14.21 6.67 22.69
CA ILE A 70 -14.37 7.71 21.66
C ILE A 70 -13.50 8.93 21.99
N GLY A 71 -12.75 9.42 20.98
CA GLY A 71 -11.86 10.56 21.09
C GLY A 71 -10.53 10.31 21.80
N THR A 72 -10.26 9.06 22.26
CA THR A 72 -9.01 8.70 22.97
C THR A 72 -8.35 7.43 22.46
N GLN A 73 -8.67 7.03 21.24
CA GLN A 73 -8.10 5.89 20.51
C GLN A 73 -7.87 6.26 19.06
N ASP A 74 -6.92 5.59 18.42
CA ASP A 74 -6.69 5.68 16.99
C ASP A 74 -7.51 4.61 16.28
N LEU A 75 -8.15 4.98 15.16
CA LEU A 75 -8.89 4.08 14.29
C LEU A 75 -8.09 3.86 13.01
N ALA A 76 -7.82 2.62 12.67
CA ALA A 76 -7.15 2.24 11.45
C ALA A 76 -7.93 1.15 10.71
N ALA A 77 -7.95 1.21 9.39
CA ALA A 77 -8.44 0.15 8.54
C ALA A 77 -7.51 0.01 7.33
N HIS A 78 -7.48 -1.15 6.72
CA HIS A 78 -6.61 -1.38 5.58
C HIS A 78 -7.08 -0.64 4.32
N VAL A 79 -6.11 -0.16 3.55
CA VAL A 79 -6.35 0.53 2.27
C VAL A 79 -6.72 -0.47 1.19
N ASP A 80 -7.71 -0.13 0.36
CA ASP A 80 -8.03 -0.82 -0.89
C ASP A 80 -7.11 -0.32 -2.00
N PHE A 81 -5.97 -0.98 -2.19
CA PHE A 81 -5.02 -0.62 -3.24
C PHE A 81 -5.55 -0.89 -4.65
N GLY A 82 -6.46 -1.86 -4.83
CA GLY A 82 -7.11 -2.07 -6.12
C GLY A 82 -7.98 -0.88 -6.54
N LEU A 83 -8.66 -0.23 -5.58
CA LEU A 83 -9.34 1.02 -5.81
C LEU A 83 -8.37 2.13 -6.23
N LEU A 84 -7.24 2.29 -5.52
CA LEU A 84 -6.25 3.32 -5.83
C LEU A 84 -5.62 3.14 -7.21
N VAL A 85 -5.29 1.88 -7.58
CA VAL A 85 -4.79 1.54 -8.93
C VAL A 85 -5.79 1.99 -9.99
N ARG A 86 -7.04 1.56 -9.88
CA ARG A 86 -8.10 1.90 -10.83
C ARG A 86 -8.29 3.41 -10.97
N VAL A 87 -8.39 4.12 -9.85
CA VAL A 87 -8.60 5.58 -9.85
C VAL A 87 -7.40 6.31 -10.45
N GLY A 88 -6.18 5.88 -10.14
CA GLY A 88 -4.99 6.47 -10.73
C GLY A 88 -4.95 6.29 -12.26
N GLU A 89 -5.27 5.09 -12.74
CA GLU A 89 -5.31 4.78 -14.17
C GLU A 89 -6.43 5.53 -14.91
N GLU A 90 -7.62 5.65 -14.30
CA GLU A 90 -8.70 6.50 -14.82
C GLU A 90 -8.28 7.98 -14.98
N GLU A 91 -7.41 8.46 -14.11
CA GLU A 91 -6.85 9.82 -14.17
C GLU A 91 -5.57 9.91 -15.01
N GLY A 92 -5.20 8.86 -15.74
CA GLY A 92 -4.09 8.83 -16.69
C GLY A 92 -2.72 8.62 -16.05
N LEU A 93 -2.67 8.07 -14.82
CA LEU A 93 -1.43 7.53 -14.26
C LEU A 93 -1.19 6.12 -14.80
N ARG A 94 0.08 5.76 -14.96
CA ARG A 94 0.50 4.39 -15.28
C ARG A 94 1.01 3.71 -14.02
N THR A 95 0.43 2.57 -13.64
CA THR A 95 0.91 1.76 -12.52
C THR A 95 2.24 1.11 -12.88
N LEU A 96 3.30 1.46 -12.14
CA LEU A 96 4.64 0.92 -12.30
C LEU A 96 4.87 -0.29 -11.41
N ALA A 97 4.44 -0.21 -10.15
CA ALA A 97 4.62 -1.27 -9.18
C ALA A 97 3.50 -1.27 -8.14
N PHE A 98 3.14 -2.48 -7.70
CA PHE A 98 2.45 -2.73 -6.45
C PHE A 98 3.18 -3.89 -5.76
N THR A 99 3.81 -3.60 -4.63
CA THR A 99 4.72 -4.54 -3.97
C THR A 99 4.72 -4.37 -2.46
N ARG A 100 5.54 -5.15 -1.76
CA ARG A 100 5.80 -4.99 -0.33
C ARG A 100 6.92 -3.97 -0.10
N GLN A 101 7.00 -3.43 1.11
CA GLN A 101 7.97 -2.41 1.45
C GLN A 101 9.43 -2.89 1.31
N ALA A 102 9.75 -4.10 1.79
CA ALA A 102 11.13 -4.59 1.72
C ALA A 102 11.65 -4.71 0.28
N PRO A 103 10.97 -5.38 -0.67
CA PRO A 103 11.37 -5.39 -2.07
C PRO A 103 11.46 -4.00 -2.69
N TRP A 104 10.56 -3.08 -2.33
CA TRP A 104 10.60 -1.70 -2.79
C TRP A 104 11.88 -0.98 -2.34
N LEU A 105 12.19 -1.04 -1.04
CA LEU A 105 13.37 -0.40 -0.49
C LEU A 105 14.67 -0.98 -1.07
N LEU A 106 14.71 -2.29 -1.29
CA LEU A 106 15.85 -2.93 -1.96
C LEU A 106 16.00 -2.44 -3.40
N ALA A 107 14.89 -2.27 -4.13
CA ALA A 107 14.90 -1.72 -5.48
C ALA A 107 15.33 -0.24 -5.53
N CYS A 108 15.09 0.50 -4.45
CA CYS A 108 15.62 1.85 -4.25
C CYS A 108 17.08 1.87 -3.78
N GLN A 109 17.78 0.71 -3.80
CA GLN A 109 19.19 0.57 -3.45
C GLN A 109 19.53 0.97 -2.01
N ILE A 110 18.59 0.81 -1.07
CA ILE A 110 18.81 1.15 0.35
C ILE A 110 20.04 0.46 0.95
N GLY A 111 20.46 -0.68 0.37
CA GLY A 111 21.66 -1.40 0.80
C GLY A 111 22.95 -0.60 0.63
N GLU A 112 23.05 0.26 -0.38
CA GLU A 112 24.22 1.12 -0.61
C GLU A 112 24.33 2.19 0.47
N GLU A 113 23.21 2.79 0.87
CA GLU A 113 23.14 3.77 1.96
C GLU A 113 23.54 3.16 3.30
N LEU A 114 23.21 1.88 3.52
CA LEU A 114 23.54 1.17 4.76
C LEU A 114 25.04 0.89 4.94
N VAL A 115 25.83 0.89 3.86
CA VAL A 115 27.28 0.68 3.95
C VAL A 115 27.93 1.79 4.76
N LEU A 116 27.50 3.02 4.61
CA LEU A 116 28.02 4.22 5.28
C LEU A 116 27.27 4.58 6.57
N ALA A 117 26.16 3.90 6.86
CA ALA A 117 25.31 4.21 8.00
C ALA A 117 25.95 3.79 9.34
N ASP A 118 25.57 4.48 10.41
CA ASP A 118 25.89 4.07 11.77
C ASP A 118 25.07 2.86 12.24
N ASP A 119 25.43 2.26 13.36
CA ASP A 119 24.77 1.07 13.89
C ASP A 119 23.29 1.31 14.29
N ARG A 120 22.93 2.54 14.65
CA ARG A 120 21.55 2.88 14.96
C ARG A 120 20.72 2.88 13.71
N THR A 121 21.17 3.59 12.67
CA THR A 121 20.50 3.65 11.36
C THR A 121 20.37 2.26 10.74
N ARG A 122 21.42 1.41 10.84
CA ARG A 122 21.35 0.02 10.36
C ARG A 122 20.26 -0.78 11.06
N ARG A 123 20.13 -0.67 12.40
CA ARG A 123 19.08 -1.37 13.15
C ARG A 123 17.69 -0.85 12.82
N GLU A 124 17.49 0.46 12.73
CA GLU A 124 16.22 1.07 12.38
C GLU A 124 15.78 0.66 10.96
N THR A 125 16.72 0.66 10.01
CA THR A 125 16.44 0.22 8.64
C THR A 125 16.15 -1.29 8.55
N ALA A 126 16.82 -2.11 9.35
CA ALA A 126 16.53 -3.55 9.40
C ALA A 126 15.07 -3.83 9.77
N MET A 127 14.45 -3.00 10.63
CA MET A 127 13.02 -3.13 10.96
C MET A 127 12.11 -2.83 9.75
N LEU A 128 12.52 -1.92 8.86
CA LEU A 128 11.77 -1.61 7.63
C LEU A 128 11.86 -2.73 6.59
N LEU A 129 12.94 -3.52 6.65
CA LEU A 129 13.20 -4.64 5.73
C LEU A 129 12.75 -5.99 6.32
N ASP A 130 12.29 -6.02 7.57
CA ASP A 130 11.90 -7.25 8.25
C ASP A 130 10.78 -7.97 7.49
N GLY A 131 11.08 -9.19 7.03
CA GLY A 131 10.16 -10.04 6.26
C GLY A 131 9.01 -10.64 7.08
N GLU A 132 9.03 -10.54 8.42
CA GLU A 132 7.92 -10.92 9.30
C GLU A 132 7.23 -9.69 9.91
N GLY A 133 7.75 -8.50 9.67
CA GLY A 133 7.31 -7.21 10.22
C GLY A 133 6.84 -6.22 9.16
N MET A 134 7.34 -4.98 9.27
CA MET A 134 6.93 -3.86 8.41
C MET A 134 7.27 -4.09 6.93
N GLY A 135 8.39 -4.75 6.64
CA GLY A 135 8.81 -5.04 5.27
C GLY A 135 7.83 -5.92 4.48
N GLU A 136 7.10 -6.79 5.19
CA GLU A 136 6.10 -7.70 4.61
C GLU A 136 4.69 -7.11 4.64
N THR A 137 4.32 -6.38 5.70
CA THR A 137 2.95 -5.95 5.94
C THR A 137 2.57 -4.66 5.24
N ILE A 138 3.51 -3.72 5.08
CA ILE A 138 3.27 -2.48 4.34
C ILE A 138 3.33 -2.76 2.83
N ARG A 139 2.37 -2.19 2.11
CA ARG A 139 2.30 -2.18 0.65
C ARG A 139 2.79 -0.86 0.09
N VAL A 140 3.42 -0.92 -1.07
CA VAL A 140 3.87 0.24 -1.82
C VAL A 140 3.25 0.19 -3.21
N LEU A 141 2.44 1.19 -3.53
CA LEU A 141 1.91 1.43 -4.88
C LEU A 141 2.69 2.60 -5.48
N VAL A 142 3.22 2.39 -6.67
CA VAL A 142 3.92 3.42 -7.45
C VAL A 142 3.20 3.63 -8.76
N GLN A 143 2.70 4.82 -8.96
CA GLN A 143 2.09 5.25 -10.21
C GLN A 143 2.81 6.45 -10.78
N ALA A 144 2.92 6.55 -12.09
CA ALA A 144 3.69 7.58 -12.80
C ALA A 144 2.83 8.35 -13.80
N ARG A 145 3.15 9.62 -13.98
CA ARG A 145 2.72 10.43 -15.10
C ARG A 145 3.93 10.94 -15.85
N GLU A 146 3.99 10.69 -17.16
CA GLU A 146 5.05 11.19 -18.06
C GLU A 146 6.49 10.91 -17.58
N ILE A 147 6.70 9.76 -16.92
CA ILE A 147 8.00 9.23 -16.53
C ILE A 147 8.15 7.83 -17.11
N ASP A 148 9.31 7.54 -17.69
CA ASP A 148 9.69 6.21 -18.13
C ASP A 148 10.20 5.39 -16.92
N ASP A 149 9.75 4.15 -16.79
CA ASP A 149 10.27 3.20 -15.80
C ASP A 149 11.75 2.85 -16.05
N GLN A 150 12.23 3.02 -17.29
CA GLN A 150 13.65 2.87 -17.61
C GLN A 150 14.53 3.93 -16.94
N GLU A 151 13.97 5.07 -16.61
CA GLU A 151 14.68 6.15 -15.91
C GLU A 151 14.73 5.96 -14.39
N LEU A 152 13.86 5.11 -13.83
CA LEU A 152 13.62 5.05 -12.38
C LEU A 152 14.28 3.88 -11.67
N PHE A 153 14.46 2.76 -12.35
CA PHE A 153 14.92 1.55 -11.70
C PHE A 153 16.13 0.96 -12.43
N ALA A 154 17.10 0.50 -11.66
CA ALA A 154 18.19 -0.29 -12.22
C ALA A 154 17.64 -1.54 -12.94
N PRO A 155 18.28 -2.00 -14.03
CA PRO A 155 17.76 -3.10 -14.88
C PRO A 155 17.39 -4.36 -14.10
N GLU A 156 18.17 -4.73 -13.10
CA GLU A 156 18.00 -5.89 -12.24
C GLU A 156 16.74 -5.84 -11.38
N PHE A 157 16.23 -4.63 -11.07
CA PHE A 157 15.03 -4.43 -10.27
C PHE A 157 13.76 -4.29 -11.12
N ARG A 158 13.88 -4.03 -12.41
CA ARG A 158 12.72 -3.94 -13.33
C ARG A 158 11.95 -5.25 -13.40
N GLU A 159 12.65 -6.38 -13.39
CA GLU A 159 12.02 -7.71 -13.39
C GLU A 159 11.23 -7.99 -12.11
N LEU A 160 11.73 -7.53 -10.96
CA LEU A 160 11.02 -7.63 -9.67
C LEU A 160 9.67 -6.90 -9.71
N PHE A 161 9.62 -5.72 -10.34
CA PHE A 161 8.38 -4.94 -10.48
C PHE A 161 7.49 -5.42 -11.61
N ALA A 162 8.04 -5.97 -12.68
CA ALA A 162 7.25 -6.58 -13.75
C ALA A 162 6.42 -7.78 -13.24
N ALA A 163 6.97 -8.57 -12.31
CA ALA A 163 6.29 -9.69 -11.66
C ALA A 163 5.25 -9.25 -10.61
N SER A 164 5.35 -8.02 -10.09
CA SER A 164 4.48 -7.45 -9.05
C SER A 164 3.32 -6.63 -9.62
N ARG A 165 3.14 -6.58 -10.94
CA ARG A 165 1.99 -5.88 -11.54
C ARG A 165 0.71 -6.60 -11.15
N ILE A 166 -0.20 -5.87 -10.53
CA ILE A 166 -1.59 -6.32 -10.42
C ILE A 166 -2.03 -6.66 -11.83
N ALA A 167 -2.44 -7.89 -12.07
CA ALA A 167 -3.06 -8.26 -13.33
C ALA A 167 -4.22 -7.27 -13.54
N ALA A 168 -4.16 -6.47 -14.59
CA ALA A 168 -5.21 -5.53 -14.91
C ALA A 168 -6.52 -6.30 -14.88
N VAL A 169 -7.41 -5.93 -13.95
CA VAL A 169 -8.76 -6.51 -13.91
C VAL A 169 -9.41 -6.05 -15.20
N SER A 170 -9.47 -6.96 -16.18
CA SER A 170 -10.19 -6.70 -17.41
C SER A 170 -11.61 -6.29 -17.05
N PRO A 171 -12.12 -5.17 -17.55
CA PRO A 171 -13.51 -4.79 -17.35
C PRO A 171 -14.40 -5.83 -18.03
N THR A 172 -15.11 -6.62 -17.23
CA THR A 172 -16.27 -7.43 -17.68
C THR A 172 -17.54 -6.68 -17.41
#